data_dcd24425e15ff833bf5b7cee2bdedb5d
#
_entry.id   dcd24425e15ff833bf5b7cee2bdedb5d
#
_cell.length_a   1.000
_cell.length_b   1.000
_cell.length_c   1.000
_cell.angle_alpha   90.00
_cell.angle_beta   90.00
_cell.angle_gamma   90.00
#
_symmetry.space_group_name_H-M   'P 1'
#
loop_
_entity.id
_entity.type
_entity.pdbx_description
1 polymer ?
#
loop_
_entity_poly.entity_id
_entity_poly.type
_entity_poly.pdbx_seq_one_letter_code
_entity_poly.pdbx_strand_id
1 'polypeptide(L)'
;MDITGLNELVEGILAIFNTQVIRIVLYGSYARGTNTSESDVDVALLLNGNLNESTEDKLSDMVVELNLKYDKVFSVIVIDYAVFKKWEMVTPFYKNVNEEGIVLWKAA
;
A
#
# COMPACT_ATOMS: atom_id res chain seq x y z
N MET A 1 8.29 7.94 -10.60
CA MET A 1 9.01 7.35 -9.45
C MET A 1 9.44 5.93 -9.79
N ASP A 2 10.70 5.68 -9.63
CA ASP A 2 11.32 4.45 -10.12
C ASP A 2 11.79 3.58 -8.96
N ILE A 3 10.86 2.81 -8.40
CA ILE A 3 11.14 1.84 -7.35
C ILE A 3 10.99 0.46 -7.95
N THR A 4 12.10 -0.28 -8.01
CA THR A 4 12.13 -1.63 -8.57
C THR A 4 11.16 -2.55 -7.84
N GLY A 5 10.26 -3.19 -8.58
CA GLY A 5 9.27 -4.11 -8.05
C GLY A 5 7.94 -3.48 -7.64
N LEU A 6 7.87 -2.14 -7.58
CA LEU A 6 6.65 -1.46 -7.14
C LEU A 6 5.46 -1.71 -8.08
N ASN A 7 5.70 -1.70 -9.39
CA ASN A 7 4.64 -1.99 -10.36
C ASN A 7 4.11 -3.42 -10.21
N GLU A 8 4.99 -4.36 -9.96
CA GLU A 8 4.61 -5.76 -9.75
C GLU A 8 3.76 -5.91 -8.49
N LEU A 9 4.10 -5.17 -7.42
CA LEU A 9 3.29 -5.12 -6.20
C LEU A 9 1.89 -4.58 -6.49
N VAL A 10 1.78 -3.46 -7.19
CA VAL A 10 0.50 -2.86 -7.53
C VAL A 10 -0.35 -3.82 -8.36
N GLU A 11 0.22 -4.41 -9.39
CA GLU A 11 -0.49 -5.38 -10.23
C GLU A 11 -0.95 -6.59 -9.44
N GLY A 12 -0.11 -7.10 -8.54
CA GLY A 12 -0.46 -8.23 -7.68
C GLY A 12 -1.60 -7.91 -6.72
N ILE A 13 -1.59 -6.72 -6.13
CA ILE A 13 -2.68 -6.26 -5.26
C ILE A 13 -4.00 -6.22 -6.05
N LEU A 14 -3.98 -5.65 -7.24
CA LEU A 14 -5.17 -5.55 -8.08
C LEU A 14 -5.69 -6.94 -8.49
N ALA A 15 -4.79 -7.89 -8.74
CA ALA A 15 -5.18 -9.25 -9.08
C ALA A 15 -5.81 -9.99 -7.90
N ILE A 16 -5.34 -9.74 -6.68
CA ILE A 16 -5.87 -10.39 -5.46
C ILE A 16 -7.22 -9.81 -5.06
N PHE A 17 -7.33 -8.48 -5.03
CA PHE A 17 -8.50 -7.80 -4.44
C PHE A 17 -9.49 -7.29 -5.47
N ASN A 18 -9.09 -7.16 -6.73
CA ASN A 18 -9.97 -6.76 -7.85
C ASN A 18 -10.72 -5.45 -7.54
N THR A 19 -12.04 -5.46 -7.68
CA THR A 19 -12.88 -4.27 -7.50
C THR A 19 -12.96 -3.77 -6.06
N GLN A 20 -12.42 -4.53 -5.11
CA GLN A 20 -12.38 -4.12 -3.71
C GLN A 20 -11.35 -2.99 -3.47
N VAL A 21 -10.37 -2.85 -4.37
CA VAL A 21 -9.34 -1.82 -4.23
C VAL A 21 -9.93 -0.44 -4.55
N ILE A 22 -9.83 0.47 -3.58
CA ILE A 22 -10.23 1.86 -3.78
C ILE A 22 -9.03 2.72 -4.14
N ARG A 23 -7.91 2.51 -3.44
CA ARG A 23 -6.70 3.31 -3.66
C ARG A 23 -5.48 2.57 -3.16
N ILE A 24 -4.35 2.77 -3.84
CA ILE A 24 -3.04 2.27 -3.40
C ILE A 24 -2.13 3.49 -3.30
N VAL A 25 -1.55 3.72 -2.14
CA VAL A 25 -0.80 4.95 -1.83
C VAL A 25 0.59 4.60 -1.31
N LEU A 26 1.62 5.19 -1.91
CA LEU A 26 2.97 5.14 -1.36
C LEU A 26 3.08 6.22 -0.29
N TYR A 27 3.52 5.85 0.91
CA TYR A 27 3.71 6.81 1.99
C TYR A 27 5.07 6.58 2.65
N GLY A 28 5.35 7.31 3.73
CA GLY A 28 6.61 7.15 4.43
C GLY A 28 7.79 7.82 3.73
N SER A 29 9.00 7.33 3.99
CA SER A 29 10.22 7.98 3.55
C SER A 29 10.37 8.10 2.03
N TYR A 30 9.93 7.08 1.28
CA TYR A 30 9.99 7.13 -0.19
C TYR A 30 9.06 8.21 -0.76
N ALA A 31 7.91 8.43 -0.14
CA ALA A 31 6.98 9.47 -0.57
C ALA A 31 7.53 10.87 -0.25
N ARG A 32 8.22 11.00 0.88
CA ARG A 32 8.82 12.28 1.30
C ARG A 32 10.15 12.59 0.64
N GLY A 33 10.77 11.61 -0.02
CA GLY A 33 12.10 11.77 -0.60
C GLY A 33 13.23 11.72 0.42
N THR A 34 12.97 11.16 1.61
CA THR A 34 13.97 11.05 2.68
C THR A 34 14.49 9.62 2.84
N ASN A 35 14.17 8.74 1.90
CA ASN A 35 14.56 7.34 1.95
C ASN A 35 16.07 7.15 1.81
N THR A 36 16.54 6.06 2.44
CA THR A 36 17.90 5.56 2.28
C THR A 36 17.83 4.19 1.62
N SER A 37 19.01 3.57 1.36
CA SER A 37 19.07 2.22 0.80
C SER A 37 18.45 1.17 1.72
N GLU A 38 18.29 1.46 3.00
CA GLU A 38 17.73 0.54 3.99
C GLU A 38 16.28 0.83 4.34
N SER A 39 15.67 1.86 3.74
CA SER A 39 14.28 2.22 4.01
C SER A 39 13.31 1.19 3.45
N ASP A 40 12.26 0.90 4.21
CA ASP A 40 11.14 0.10 3.73
C ASP A 40 10.32 0.90 2.73
N VAL A 41 9.72 0.20 1.77
CA VAL A 41 8.76 0.80 0.84
C VAL A 41 7.37 0.65 1.45
N ASP A 42 6.84 1.73 2.00
CA ASP A 42 5.57 1.73 2.74
C ASP A 42 4.40 2.01 1.80
N VAL A 43 3.47 1.07 1.75
CA VAL A 43 2.29 1.15 0.88
C VAL A 43 1.02 0.99 1.70
N ALA A 44 0.09 1.92 1.55
CA ALA A 44 -1.23 1.83 2.14
C ALA A 44 -2.21 1.34 1.08
N LEU A 45 -2.91 0.26 1.40
CA LEU A 45 -3.94 -0.33 0.55
C LEU A 45 -5.31 -0.02 1.16
N LEU A 46 -6.07 0.83 0.50
CA LEU A 46 -7.41 1.20 0.95
C LEU A 46 -8.43 0.32 0.24
N LEU A 47 -9.15 -0.47 1.02
CA LEU A 47 -10.13 -1.43 0.51
C LEU A 47 -11.55 -1.02 0.86
N ASN A 48 -12.47 -1.38 -0.03
CA ASN A 48 -13.90 -1.32 0.26
C ASN A 48 -14.32 -2.64 0.89
N GLY A 49 -14.66 -2.61 2.17
CA GLY A 49 -15.04 -3.80 2.91
C GLY A 49 -13.89 -4.43 3.67
N ASN A 50 -14.13 -5.63 4.15
CA ASN A 50 -13.21 -6.31 5.06
C ASN A 50 -12.21 -7.20 4.33
N LEU A 51 -11.02 -7.27 4.91
CA LEU A 51 -10.00 -8.23 4.52
C LEU A 51 -10.42 -9.61 5.04
N ASN A 52 -10.43 -10.63 4.16
CA ASN A 52 -10.66 -11.99 4.59
C ASN A 52 -9.34 -12.76 4.67
N GLU A 53 -9.35 -13.91 5.36
CA GLU A 53 -8.16 -14.72 5.59
C GLU A 53 -7.49 -15.15 4.29
N SER A 54 -8.29 -15.56 3.30
CA SER A 54 -7.76 -16.03 2.01
C SER A 54 -6.98 -14.93 1.27
N THR A 55 -7.55 -13.72 1.18
CA THR A 55 -6.86 -12.61 0.51
C THR A 55 -5.69 -12.08 1.33
N GLU A 56 -5.80 -12.12 2.66
CA GLU A 56 -4.70 -11.76 3.54
C GLU A 56 -3.50 -12.66 3.33
N ASP A 57 -3.72 -13.98 3.24
CA ASP A 57 -2.67 -14.96 2.99
C ASP A 57 -2.02 -14.74 1.62
N LYS A 58 -2.83 -14.50 0.59
CA LYS A 58 -2.31 -14.23 -0.75
C LYS A 58 -1.46 -12.96 -0.79
N LEU A 59 -1.89 -11.92 -0.10
CA LEU A 59 -1.13 -10.67 0.01
C LEU A 59 0.21 -10.92 0.69
N SER A 60 0.20 -11.61 1.85
CA SER A 60 1.42 -11.91 2.59
C SER A 60 2.40 -12.72 1.77
N ASP A 61 1.92 -13.76 1.09
CA ASP A 61 2.76 -14.61 0.25
C ASP A 61 3.39 -13.82 -0.90
N MET A 62 2.61 -12.97 -1.56
CA MET A 62 3.10 -12.14 -2.65
C MET A 62 4.17 -11.16 -2.16
N VAL A 63 3.94 -10.51 -1.02
CA VAL A 63 4.90 -9.54 -0.46
C VAL A 63 6.23 -10.23 -0.13
N VAL A 64 6.17 -11.41 0.48
CA VAL A 64 7.39 -12.18 0.79
C VAL A 64 8.15 -12.51 -0.50
N GLU A 65 7.45 -12.99 -1.53
CA GLU A 65 8.08 -13.31 -2.81
C GLU A 65 8.75 -12.10 -3.45
N LEU A 66 8.08 -10.95 -3.44
CA LEU A 66 8.64 -9.72 -4.01
C LEU A 66 9.83 -9.21 -3.21
N ASN A 67 9.78 -9.31 -1.89
CA ASN A 67 10.89 -8.91 -1.03
C ASN A 67 12.13 -9.73 -1.34
N LEU A 68 11.98 -11.02 -1.54
CA LEU A 68 13.08 -11.91 -1.90
C LEU A 68 13.59 -11.65 -3.32
N LYS A 69 12.67 -11.43 -4.25
CA LYS A 69 13.01 -11.23 -5.67
C LYS A 69 13.80 -9.95 -5.89
N TYR A 70 13.43 -8.87 -5.21
CA TYR A 70 13.99 -7.54 -5.44
C TYR A 70 14.95 -7.07 -4.35
N ASP A 71 15.19 -7.90 -3.34
CA ASP A 71 16.04 -7.56 -2.18
C ASP A 71 15.60 -6.23 -1.57
N LYS A 72 14.30 -6.10 -1.35
CA LYS A 72 13.66 -4.92 -0.74
C LYS A 72 12.68 -5.37 0.32
N VAL A 73 12.25 -4.42 1.15
CA VAL A 73 11.17 -4.65 2.10
C VAL A 73 9.98 -3.79 1.70
N PHE A 74 8.96 -4.43 1.12
CA PHE A 74 7.67 -3.80 0.89
C PHE A 74 6.82 -4.03 2.14
N SER A 75 6.32 -2.96 2.73
CA SER A 75 5.46 -3.02 3.91
C SER A 75 4.08 -2.52 3.52
N VAL A 76 3.11 -3.42 3.45
CA VAL A 76 1.75 -3.08 3.02
C VAL A 76 0.83 -3.09 4.22
N ILE A 77 0.20 -1.95 4.49
CA ILE A 77 -0.84 -1.86 5.51
C ILE A 77 -2.20 -1.77 4.83
N VAL A 78 -3.14 -2.57 5.30
CA VAL A 78 -4.51 -2.60 4.75
C VAL A 78 -5.41 -1.74 5.62
N ILE A 79 -6.13 -0.81 4.98
CA ILE A 79 -7.01 0.14 5.67
C ILE A 79 -8.41 0.05 5.05
N ASP A 80 -9.44 -0.07 5.91
CA ASP A 80 -10.83 0.03 5.46
C ASP A 80 -11.09 1.47 5.01
N TYR A 81 -11.52 1.65 3.77
CA TYR A 81 -11.73 2.97 3.20
C TYR A 81 -12.77 3.80 3.96
N ALA A 82 -13.84 3.18 4.45
CA ALA A 82 -14.86 3.88 5.23
C ALA A 82 -14.28 4.45 6.52
N VAL A 83 -13.43 3.68 7.20
CA VAL A 83 -12.73 4.12 8.41
C VAL A 83 -11.74 5.25 8.07
N PHE A 84 -11.01 5.09 6.98
CA PHE A 84 -10.06 6.11 6.51
C PHE A 84 -10.77 7.45 6.28
N LYS A 85 -11.89 7.44 5.54
CA LYS A 85 -12.65 8.66 5.24
C LYS A 85 -13.22 9.31 6.48
N LYS A 86 -13.62 8.51 7.46
CA LYS A 86 -14.17 9.03 8.71
C LYS A 86 -13.12 9.75 9.55
N TRP A 87 -11.89 9.24 9.58
CA TRP A 87 -10.85 9.69 10.50
C TRP A 87 -9.66 10.36 9.81
N GLU A 88 -9.69 10.55 8.48
CA GLU A 88 -8.54 11.06 7.72
C GLU A 88 -8.06 12.44 8.17
N MET A 89 -8.94 13.27 8.69
CA MET A 89 -8.60 14.62 9.16
C MET A 89 -8.25 14.67 10.65
N VAL A 90 -8.41 13.57 11.38
CA VAL A 90 -8.24 13.52 12.83
C VAL A 90 -7.03 12.67 13.22
N THR A 91 -6.91 11.48 12.65
CA THR A 91 -5.85 10.53 12.97
C THR A 91 -4.56 10.96 12.26
N PRO A 92 -3.46 11.24 12.99
CA PRO A 92 -2.23 11.71 12.37
C PRO A 92 -1.71 10.82 11.26
N PHE A 93 -1.77 9.48 11.44
CA PHE A 93 -1.32 8.53 10.43
C PHE A 93 -2.14 8.65 9.13
N TYR A 94 -3.46 8.66 9.22
CA TYR A 94 -4.32 8.78 8.04
C TYR A 94 -4.17 10.14 7.37
N LYS A 95 -4.02 11.19 8.17
CA LYS A 95 -3.78 12.54 7.66
C LYS A 95 -2.49 12.58 6.86
N ASN A 96 -1.41 11.97 7.37
CA ASN A 96 -0.14 11.93 6.67
C ASN A 96 -0.23 11.12 5.37
N VAL A 97 -0.92 9.99 5.38
CA VAL A 97 -1.15 9.19 4.17
C VAL A 97 -1.88 10.03 3.11
N ASN A 98 -2.88 10.78 3.53
CA ASN A 98 -3.69 11.60 2.62
C ASN A 98 -2.90 12.80 2.07
N GLU A 99 -2.14 13.49 2.90
CA GLU A 99 -1.44 14.73 2.51
C GLU A 99 -0.08 14.48 1.86
N GLU A 100 0.69 13.54 2.37
CA GLU A 100 2.05 13.28 1.89
C GLU A 100 2.15 12.10 0.92
N GLY A 101 1.14 11.26 0.89
CA GLY A 101 1.16 10.05 0.08
C GLY A 101 1.12 10.33 -1.41
N ILE A 102 1.74 9.42 -2.16
CA ILE A 102 1.72 9.44 -3.62
C ILE A 102 0.77 8.35 -4.07
N VAL A 103 -0.28 8.74 -4.80
CA VAL A 103 -1.27 7.79 -5.29
C VAL A 103 -0.66 6.97 -6.42
N LEU A 104 -0.54 5.65 -6.19
CA LEU A 104 -0.02 4.73 -7.20
C LEU A 104 -1.14 4.21 -8.11
N TRP A 105 -2.33 4.06 -7.54
CA TRP A 105 -3.51 3.61 -8.28
C TRP A 105 -4.77 4.09 -7.55
N LYS A 106 -5.80 4.42 -8.31
CA LYS A 106 -7.06 4.91 -7.77
C LYS A 106 -8.22 4.40 -8.63
N ALA A 107 -9.28 3.93 -7.98
CA ALA A 107 -10.50 3.52 -8.65
C ALA A 107 -11.19 4.70 -9.33
N ALA A 108 -11.77 4.44 -10.48
CA ALA A 108 -12.49 5.45 -11.25
C ALA A 108 -13.79 5.91 -10.56
#